data_89a424364f87dd93fd252e5736e2694f
#
_entry.id   89a424364f87dd93fd252e5736e2694f
#
_cell.length_a   1.000
_cell.length_b   1.000
_cell.length_c   1.000
_cell.angle_alpha   90.00
_cell.angle_beta   90.00
_cell.angle_gamma   90.00
#
_symmetry.space_group_name_H-M   'P 1'
#
loop_
_entity.id
_entity.type
_entity.pdbx_description
1 polymer ?
#
loop_
_entity_poly.entity_id
_entity_poly.type
_entity_poly.pdbx_seq_one_letter_code
_entity_poly.pdbx_strand_id
1 'polypeptide(L)'
;MRAIFNSHDLPVEKQCLNFRQCGAERRLWLYQKLRLFIQFLLKWSFRAIGPEFACSQHQQNGTWSKAMLGHSVDKYITGTMIETSNASGWRNILAERWRHEAGELPSLVPHDTEIAILLHGRSIVDRRGGGMRQHTVARRGTIWLCPAGIEEEFISVTERMDDCLHLFLPGQPFSSTILQEFDLDPAAIELRYESIDQDPFIEFAAGQILQEMSTESAAGRLLVETLAVALSAHLVRSYSTATPRQQGKRSGDSALDTRRMRRVTDYIEFHLDNEFSVADLASVACMSVAHFARAFKQATGKSPHAYVSDKRMAVAKQRLLDENWNIADVAIAAGFSSHANFTRAFRNATGVTPHAFRSEMCGQ
;
A
#
# COMPACT_ATOMS: atom_id res chain seq x y z
N MET A 1 44.10 -6.81 39.08
CA MET A 1 43.64 -5.63 39.84
C MET A 1 42.50 -4.98 39.11
N ARG A 2 41.31 -5.09 39.67
CA ARG A 2 40.09 -4.46 39.18
C ARG A 2 40.06 -3.01 39.67
N ALA A 3 39.82 -2.05 38.78
CA ALA A 3 39.44 -0.67 39.17
C ALA A 3 38.01 -0.41 38.66
N ILE A 4 37.15 -0.25 39.67
CA ILE A 4 35.75 0.16 39.53
C ILE A 4 35.75 1.68 39.36
N PHE A 5 35.16 2.21 38.29
CA PHE A 5 34.90 3.63 38.13
C PHE A 5 33.42 3.92 38.46
N ASN A 6 33.20 4.60 39.56
CA ASN A 6 31.95 5.17 40.02
C ASN A 6 31.59 6.38 39.16
N SER A 7 30.36 6.39 38.64
CA SER A 7 29.77 7.47 37.86
C SER A 7 28.95 8.40 38.77
N HIS A 8 29.59 9.27 39.49
CA HIS A 8 28.96 10.45 40.12
C HIS A 8 30.04 11.52 40.25
N ASP A 9 30.09 12.44 39.30
CA ASP A 9 30.54 13.84 39.41
C ASP A 9 30.85 14.40 37.99
N LEU A 10 29.81 14.95 37.36
CA LEU A 10 29.97 15.86 36.23
C LEU A 10 29.11 17.11 36.49
N PRO A 11 29.64 18.32 36.28
CA PRO A 11 28.95 19.57 36.57
C PRO A 11 27.78 19.87 35.63
N VAL A 12 26.78 20.54 36.19
CA VAL A 12 25.46 20.82 35.60
C VAL A 12 25.48 21.56 34.24
N GLU A 13 26.58 22.23 33.91
CA GLU A 13 26.71 22.95 32.60
C GLU A 13 26.82 22.04 31.37
N LYS A 14 27.19 20.78 31.54
CA LYS A 14 27.27 19.84 30.41
C LYS A 14 25.94 19.12 30.07
N GLN A 15 24.93 19.24 30.92
CA GLN A 15 23.63 18.63 30.68
C GLN A 15 22.74 19.45 29.74
N CYS A 16 22.97 20.77 29.61
CA CYS A 16 22.18 21.61 28.69
C CYS A 16 22.57 21.51 27.20
N LEU A 17 23.77 21.03 26.89
CA LEU A 17 24.25 20.88 25.51
C LEU A 17 23.70 19.61 24.81
N ASN A 18 23.28 18.60 25.57
CA ASN A 18 22.75 17.35 25.01
C ASN A 18 21.29 17.44 24.54
N PHE A 19 20.52 18.44 24.97
CA PHE A 19 19.11 18.56 24.55
C PHE A 19 18.93 19.13 23.13
N ARG A 20 19.89 19.91 22.63
CA ARG A 20 19.84 20.42 21.24
C ARG A 20 20.33 19.42 20.19
N GLN A 21 21.24 18.53 20.55
CA GLN A 21 21.69 17.43 19.65
C GLN A 21 20.66 16.33 19.48
N CYS A 22 19.86 16.03 20.51
CA CYS A 22 18.83 14.99 20.45
C CYS A 22 17.70 15.28 19.42
N GLY A 23 17.45 16.55 19.12
CA GLY A 23 16.47 16.95 18.10
C GLY A 23 16.96 16.73 16.67
N ALA A 24 18.25 16.92 16.42
CA ALA A 24 18.85 16.71 15.11
C ALA A 24 19.02 15.22 14.78
N GLU A 25 19.42 14.40 15.74
CA GLU A 25 19.55 12.95 15.58
C GLU A 25 18.19 12.25 15.40
N ARG A 26 17.13 12.69 16.08
CA ARG A 26 15.78 12.19 15.85
C ARG A 26 15.27 12.54 14.44
N ARG A 27 15.57 13.74 13.94
CA ARG A 27 15.23 14.12 12.57
C ARG A 27 16.02 13.30 11.55
N LEU A 28 17.32 13.08 11.79
CA LEU A 28 18.17 12.27 10.93
C LEU A 28 17.76 10.79 10.93
N TRP A 29 17.38 10.26 12.09
CA TRP A 29 16.89 8.89 12.26
C TRP A 29 15.52 8.67 11.59
N LEU A 30 14.60 9.65 11.71
CA LEU A 30 13.33 9.67 11.00
C LEU A 30 13.55 9.76 9.49
N TYR A 31 14.50 10.59 9.04
CA TYR A 31 14.85 10.73 7.63
C TYR A 31 15.47 9.44 7.06
N GLN A 32 16.34 8.77 7.81
CA GLN A 32 16.91 7.48 7.41
C GLN A 32 15.87 6.37 7.39
N LYS A 33 14.95 6.32 8.36
CA LYS A 33 13.84 5.35 8.34
C LYS A 33 12.85 5.63 7.21
N LEU A 34 12.55 6.88 6.92
CA LEU A 34 11.71 7.26 5.80
C LEU A 34 12.37 6.91 4.46
N ARG A 35 13.68 7.13 4.32
CA ARG A 35 14.47 6.75 3.14
C ARG A 35 14.50 5.24 2.93
N LEU A 36 14.66 4.44 4.00
CA LEU A 36 14.59 2.98 3.94
C LEU A 36 13.18 2.48 3.61
N PHE A 37 12.15 3.15 4.13
CA PHE A 37 10.76 2.85 3.82
C PHE A 37 10.41 3.18 2.36
N ILE A 38 10.90 4.30 1.83
CA ILE A 38 10.77 4.66 0.42
C ILE A 38 11.53 3.66 -0.47
N GLN A 39 12.75 3.24 -0.10
CA GLN A 39 13.49 2.20 -0.82
C GLN A 39 12.79 0.83 -0.77
N PHE A 40 12.11 0.53 0.32
CA PHE A 40 11.30 -0.69 0.45
C PHE A 40 10.05 -0.61 -0.44
N LEU A 41 9.37 0.52 -0.46
CA LEU A 41 8.23 0.78 -1.36
C LEU A 41 8.64 0.77 -2.83
N LEU A 42 9.81 1.33 -3.19
CA LEU A 42 10.33 1.30 -4.55
C LEU A 42 10.64 -0.12 -5.03
N LYS A 43 11.26 -0.95 -4.18
CA LYS A 43 11.48 -2.37 -4.51
C LYS A 43 10.18 -3.16 -4.65
N TRP A 44 9.13 -2.73 -3.97
CA TRP A 44 7.83 -3.39 -3.99
C TRP A 44 6.96 -2.91 -5.15
N SER A 45 6.99 -1.62 -5.48
CA SER A 45 6.27 -1.03 -6.62
C SER A 45 6.73 -1.62 -7.97
N PHE A 46 8.02 -1.92 -8.13
CA PHE A 46 8.52 -2.56 -9.35
C PHE A 46 8.06 -4.02 -9.52
N ARG A 47 7.60 -4.66 -8.44
CA ARG A 47 7.09 -6.04 -8.49
C ARG A 47 5.56 -6.12 -8.57
N ALA A 48 4.87 -5.05 -8.17
CA ALA A 48 3.41 -4.95 -8.19
C ALA A 48 2.86 -4.31 -9.47
N ILE A 49 3.70 -3.64 -10.28
CA ILE A 49 3.32 -3.05 -11.56
C ILE A 49 3.73 -4.04 -12.66
N GLY A 50 3.07 -5.20 -12.71
CA GLY A 50 3.01 -6.01 -13.91
C GLY A 50 2.15 -5.29 -14.98
N PRO A 51 2.32 -5.60 -16.28
CA PRO A 51 1.60 -4.92 -17.37
C PRO A 51 0.07 -5.05 -17.31
N GLU A 52 -0.49 -5.78 -16.35
CA GLU A 52 -1.93 -5.98 -16.18
C GLU A 52 -2.67 -4.86 -15.43
N PHE A 53 -1.96 -3.86 -14.90
CA PHE A 53 -2.59 -2.69 -14.26
C PHE A 53 -3.28 -1.74 -15.26
N ALA A 54 -3.32 -2.09 -16.51
CA ALA A 54 -3.89 -1.28 -17.58
C ALA A 54 -5.19 -1.84 -18.16
N CYS A 55 -5.98 -2.63 -17.49
CA CYS A 55 -7.31 -2.92 -18.02
C CYS A 55 -8.22 -3.75 -17.11
N SER A 56 -9.02 -3.10 -16.28
CA SER A 56 -10.37 -3.60 -16.02
C SER A 56 -11.34 -2.55 -16.52
N GLN A 57 -11.65 -2.69 -17.81
CA GLN A 57 -12.54 -1.81 -18.51
C GLN A 57 -13.90 -2.45 -18.69
N HIS A 58 -14.92 -1.70 -18.34
CA HIS A 58 -16.24 -1.89 -18.90
C HIS A 58 -16.21 -1.41 -20.36
N GLN A 59 -16.33 -2.38 -21.27
CA GLN A 59 -16.42 -2.17 -22.70
C GLN A 59 -17.85 -1.71 -23.05
N GLN A 60 -18.05 -0.42 -23.21
CA GLN A 60 -19.17 0.11 -23.98
C GLN A 60 -18.71 1.36 -24.74
N ASN A 61 -18.65 1.20 -26.07
CA ASN A 61 -18.62 2.21 -27.14
C ASN A 61 -17.60 3.36 -27.06
N GLY A 62 -16.49 3.17 -27.82
CA GLY A 62 -15.82 4.13 -28.68
C GLY A 62 -15.63 5.57 -28.18
N THR A 63 -14.53 5.82 -27.61
CA THR A 63 -13.68 7.01 -27.38
C THR A 63 -13.26 7.08 -25.91
N TRP A 64 -12.00 6.77 -25.66
CA TRP A 64 -11.40 6.85 -24.32
C TRP A 64 -11.17 8.31 -23.96
N SER A 65 -12.10 8.94 -23.26
CA SER A 65 -11.81 10.11 -22.47
C SER A 65 -11.12 9.63 -21.18
N LYS A 66 -9.80 9.82 -21.09
CA LYS A 66 -9.08 9.72 -19.84
C LYS A 66 -9.73 10.74 -18.90
N ALA A 67 -10.43 10.31 -17.85
CA ALA A 67 -10.96 11.22 -16.85
C ALA A 67 -9.77 12.04 -16.33
N MET A 68 -9.76 13.34 -16.59
CA MET A 68 -8.73 14.24 -16.07
C MET A 68 -9.01 14.40 -14.58
N LEU A 69 -7.95 14.30 -13.76
CA LEU A 69 -8.04 14.66 -12.35
C LEU A 69 -8.32 16.16 -12.21
N GLY A 70 -9.01 16.51 -11.14
CA GLY A 70 -9.28 17.88 -10.76
C GLY A 70 -10.68 18.37 -11.17
N HIS A 71 -11.27 19.15 -10.28
CA HIS A 71 -12.58 19.81 -10.47
C HIS A 71 -12.49 21.29 -10.10
N SER A 72 -11.27 21.82 -10.06
CA SER A 72 -10.99 23.19 -9.64
C SER A 72 -11.67 24.24 -10.50
N VAL A 73 -11.77 24.02 -11.81
CA VAL A 73 -12.40 24.96 -12.75
C VAL A 73 -13.87 25.17 -12.43
N ASP A 74 -14.56 24.13 -12.00
CA ASP A 74 -15.98 24.19 -11.63
C ASP A 74 -16.19 24.76 -10.21
N LYS A 75 -15.20 24.56 -9.32
CA LYS A 75 -15.24 24.95 -7.91
C LYS A 75 -14.73 26.37 -7.67
N TYR A 76 -13.61 26.76 -8.27
CA TYR A 76 -12.89 27.99 -7.96
C TYR A 76 -13.16 29.11 -8.97
N ILE A 77 -14.43 29.36 -9.25
CA ILE A 77 -14.89 30.32 -10.26
C ILE A 77 -14.46 31.76 -10.01
N THR A 78 -14.19 32.13 -8.74
CA THR A 78 -13.73 33.47 -8.33
C THR A 78 -12.22 33.51 -8.06
N GLY A 79 -11.56 32.35 -8.12
CA GLY A 79 -10.13 32.23 -7.88
C GLY A 79 -9.28 32.53 -9.11
N THR A 80 -7.98 32.64 -8.89
CA THR A 80 -6.96 32.76 -9.94
C THR A 80 -5.98 31.62 -9.80
N MET A 81 -5.86 30.78 -10.83
CA MET A 81 -4.85 29.74 -10.89
C MET A 81 -3.45 30.40 -11.03
N ILE A 82 -2.53 30.04 -10.15
CA ILE A 82 -1.14 30.52 -10.16
C ILE A 82 -0.29 29.54 -10.95
N GLU A 83 -0.46 28.24 -10.72
CA GLU A 83 0.38 27.19 -11.29
C GLU A 83 -0.38 25.86 -11.32
N THR A 84 -0.10 25.02 -12.31
CA THR A 84 -0.69 23.68 -12.41
C THR A 84 0.33 22.66 -12.91
N SER A 85 0.27 21.44 -12.37
CA SER A 85 1.09 20.31 -12.82
C SER A 85 0.49 19.55 -14.01
N ASN A 86 -0.54 20.07 -14.67
CA ASN A 86 -1.22 19.36 -15.75
C ASN A 86 -0.29 18.95 -16.91
N ALA A 87 0.77 19.74 -17.16
CA ALA A 87 1.78 19.44 -18.19
C ALA A 87 2.88 18.46 -17.75
N SER A 88 3.02 18.18 -16.44
CA SER A 88 4.11 17.34 -15.88
C SER A 88 3.91 15.83 -16.13
N GLY A 89 2.79 15.44 -16.72
CA GLY A 89 2.50 14.04 -17.08
C GLY A 89 2.31 13.11 -15.86
N TRP A 90 2.01 13.65 -14.69
CA TRP A 90 1.64 12.87 -13.50
C TRP A 90 0.29 12.19 -13.73
N ARG A 91 0.10 10.99 -13.17
CA ARG A 91 -1.08 10.16 -13.47
C ARG A 91 -2.05 10.02 -12.30
N ASN A 92 -1.50 9.93 -11.09
CA ASN A 92 -2.27 9.63 -9.88
C ASN A 92 -2.41 10.83 -8.95
N ILE A 93 -1.98 12.00 -9.41
CA ILE A 93 -2.12 13.25 -8.69
C ILE A 93 -2.11 14.42 -9.67
N LEU A 94 -2.97 15.39 -9.41
CA LEU A 94 -2.88 16.73 -9.99
C LEU A 94 -2.64 17.71 -8.86
N ALA A 95 -1.68 18.61 -9.03
CA ALA A 95 -1.38 19.65 -8.07
C ALA A 95 -1.57 21.03 -8.72
N GLU A 96 -2.29 21.89 -8.03
CA GLU A 96 -2.59 23.24 -8.51
C GLU A 96 -2.42 24.24 -7.38
N ARG A 97 -1.85 25.40 -7.72
CA ARG A 97 -1.77 26.54 -6.80
C ARG A 97 -2.77 27.60 -7.23
N TRP A 98 -3.53 28.07 -6.27
CA TRP A 98 -4.62 29.02 -6.47
C TRP A 98 -4.52 30.18 -5.49
N ARG A 99 -4.96 31.35 -5.95
CA ARG A 99 -5.34 32.49 -5.12
C ARG A 99 -6.86 32.52 -5.05
N HIS A 100 -7.42 32.58 -3.85
CA HIS A 100 -8.87 32.70 -3.66
C HIS A 100 -9.23 34.07 -3.15
N GLU A 101 -10.20 34.69 -3.79
CA GLU A 101 -10.79 35.92 -3.30
C GLU A 101 -11.83 35.60 -2.21
N ALA A 102 -12.16 36.61 -1.39
CA ALA A 102 -13.25 36.51 -0.43
C ALA A 102 -14.58 36.29 -1.17
N GLY A 103 -15.43 35.43 -0.64
CA GLY A 103 -16.74 35.13 -1.24
C GLY A 103 -17.21 33.71 -1.00
N GLU A 104 -18.28 33.35 -1.68
CA GLU A 104 -18.89 32.02 -1.63
C GLU A 104 -18.50 31.22 -2.87
N LEU A 105 -18.22 29.93 -2.67
CA LEU A 105 -17.96 28.97 -3.74
C LEU A 105 -19.22 28.17 -4.06
N PRO A 106 -19.39 27.72 -5.31
CA PRO A 106 -20.57 26.95 -5.71
C PRO A 106 -20.63 25.60 -5.02
N SER A 107 -21.84 25.07 -4.85
CA SER A 107 -22.05 23.68 -4.44
C SER A 107 -21.52 22.74 -5.51
N LEU A 108 -20.81 21.68 -5.08
CA LEU A 108 -20.20 20.70 -5.97
C LEU A 108 -20.15 19.32 -5.29
N VAL A 109 -20.32 18.26 -6.09
CA VAL A 109 -19.96 16.89 -5.70
C VAL A 109 -18.64 16.55 -6.37
N PRO A 110 -17.52 16.52 -5.61
CA PRO A 110 -16.21 16.25 -6.18
C PRO A 110 -16.11 14.79 -6.64
N HIS A 111 -15.51 14.55 -7.79
CA HIS A 111 -15.23 13.20 -8.30
C HIS A 111 -13.86 12.67 -7.87
N ASP A 112 -12.98 13.57 -7.43
CA ASP A 112 -11.66 13.26 -6.89
C ASP A 112 -11.58 13.69 -5.44
N THR A 113 -10.70 13.02 -4.68
CA THR A 113 -10.39 13.45 -3.31
C THR A 113 -9.42 14.62 -3.36
N GLU A 114 -9.81 15.73 -2.76
CA GLU A 114 -9.02 16.94 -2.71
C GLU A 114 -8.42 17.16 -1.32
N ILE A 115 -7.14 17.55 -1.29
CA ILE A 115 -6.43 18.07 -0.13
C ILE A 115 -6.07 19.52 -0.45
N ALA A 116 -6.77 20.47 0.19
CA ALA A 116 -6.44 21.89 0.06
C ALA A 116 -5.58 22.34 1.24
N ILE A 117 -4.49 23.07 0.97
CA ILE A 117 -3.51 23.50 1.99
C ILE A 117 -3.26 24.99 1.85
N LEU A 118 -3.49 25.76 2.91
CA LEU A 118 -3.15 27.18 2.93
C LEU A 118 -1.63 27.37 3.08
N LEU A 119 -0.98 27.82 2.00
CA LEU A 119 0.46 28.07 1.99
C LEU A 119 0.79 29.48 2.50
N HIS A 120 -0.04 30.48 2.15
CA HIS A 120 0.16 31.86 2.55
C HIS A 120 -1.15 32.61 2.74
N GLY A 121 -1.21 33.44 3.79
CA GLY A 121 -2.40 34.21 4.15
C GLY A 121 -3.06 33.67 5.43
N ARG A 122 -4.23 34.24 5.69
CA ARG A 122 -5.16 33.82 6.75
C ARG A 122 -6.57 34.12 6.29
N SER A 123 -7.54 33.37 6.76
CA SER A 123 -8.96 33.62 6.49
C SER A 123 -9.82 32.88 7.51
N ILE A 124 -11.09 33.22 7.57
CA ILE A 124 -12.08 32.36 8.19
C ILE A 124 -12.80 31.64 7.06
N VAL A 125 -12.86 30.32 7.14
CA VAL A 125 -13.52 29.48 6.16
C VAL A 125 -14.67 28.76 6.86
N ASP A 126 -15.89 29.11 6.46
CA ASP A 126 -17.11 28.40 6.83
C ASP A 126 -17.49 27.46 5.70
N ARG A 127 -17.63 26.16 6.00
CA ARG A 127 -18.02 25.18 4.99
C ARG A 127 -19.01 24.15 5.53
N ARG A 128 -19.83 23.60 4.63
CA ARG A 128 -20.76 22.52 4.92
C ARG A 128 -20.69 21.46 3.84
N GLY A 129 -20.55 20.20 4.26
CA GLY A 129 -20.52 19.05 3.38
C GLY A 129 -20.67 17.77 4.19
N GLY A 130 -21.22 16.72 3.59
CA GLY A 130 -21.41 15.43 4.26
C GLY A 130 -22.26 15.53 5.55
N GLY A 131 -23.18 16.48 5.63
CA GLY A 131 -23.99 16.73 6.83
C GLY A 131 -23.25 17.43 7.97
N MET A 132 -21.99 17.82 7.80
CA MET A 132 -21.18 18.52 8.82
C MET A 132 -20.99 19.99 8.47
N ARG A 133 -21.02 20.85 9.49
CA ARG A 133 -20.65 22.27 9.37
C ARG A 133 -19.31 22.48 10.09
N GLN A 134 -18.40 23.18 9.41
CA GLN A 134 -17.09 23.49 9.92
C GLN A 134 -16.84 24.99 9.83
N HIS A 135 -16.27 25.53 10.93
CA HIS A 135 -15.81 26.91 11.04
C HIS A 135 -14.31 26.87 11.33
N THR A 136 -13.49 27.33 10.41
CA THR A 136 -12.03 27.20 10.49
C THR A 136 -11.37 28.57 10.46
N VAL A 137 -10.64 28.92 11.51
CA VAL A 137 -9.72 30.05 11.50
C VAL A 137 -8.43 29.60 10.83
N ALA A 138 -8.34 29.80 9.55
CA ALA A 138 -7.28 29.29 8.72
C ALA A 138 -6.01 30.13 8.84
N ARG A 139 -4.89 29.43 8.90
CA ARG A 139 -3.53 29.98 8.88
C ARG A 139 -2.63 29.10 8.03
N ARG A 140 -1.43 29.54 7.76
CA ARG A 140 -0.44 28.71 7.04
C ARG A 140 -0.35 27.31 7.64
N GLY A 141 -0.48 26.28 6.79
CA GLY A 141 -0.48 24.86 7.18
C GLY A 141 -1.86 24.29 7.49
N THR A 142 -2.93 25.11 7.54
CA THR A 142 -4.28 24.59 7.65
C THR A 142 -4.64 23.79 6.41
N ILE A 143 -5.22 22.61 6.61
CA ILE A 143 -5.54 21.64 5.57
C ILE A 143 -7.05 21.38 5.60
N TRP A 144 -7.68 21.30 4.43
CA TRP A 144 -9.04 20.84 4.26
C TRP A 144 -9.02 19.56 3.42
N LEU A 145 -9.66 18.52 3.95
CA LEU A 145 -9.88 17.27 3.24
C LEU A 145 -11.30 17.26 2.70
N CYS A 146 -11.42 17.09 1.39
CA CYS A 146 -12.66 17.05 0.63
C CYS A 146 -12.73 15.72 -0.13
N PRO A 147 -13.33 14.66 0.46
CA PRO A 147 -13.37 13.34 -0.16
C PRO A 147 -14.26 13.32 -1.41
N ALA A 148 -13.87 12.50 -2.39
CA ALA A 148 -14.70 12.22 -3.56
C ALA A 148 -16.10 11.73 -3.17
N GLY A 149 -17.12 12.22 -3.86
CA GLY A 149 -18.52 11.83 -3.66
C GLY A 149 -19.23 12.49 -2.48
N ILE A 150 -18.55 13.26 -1.65
CA ILE A 150 -19.18 14.04 -0.58
C ILE A 150 -19.55 15.41 -1.14
N GLU A 151 -20.84 15.73 -1.16
CA GLU A 151 -21.33 17.03 -1.60
C GLU A 151 -20.81 18.14 -0.68
N GLU A 152 -20.14 19.14 -1.27
CA GLU A 152 -19.82 20.40 -0.63
C GLU A 152 -20.95 21.39 -0.92
N GLU A 153 -21.86 21.50 0.04
CA GLU A 153 -23.09 22.29 -0.11
C GLU A 153 -22.84 23.81 -0.06
N PHE A 154 -21.80 24.20 0.70
CA PHE A 154 -21.49 25.59 0.98
C PHE A 154 -20.05 25.76 1.42
N ILE A 155 -19.35 26.72 0.84
CA ILE A 155 -18.03 27.17 1.28
C ILE A 155 -18.02 28.70 1.18
N SER A 156 -17.70 29.38 2.29
CA SER A 156 -17.51 30.82 2.35
C SER A 156 -16.13 31.15 2.89
N VAL A 157 -15.44 32.06 2.19
CA VAL A 157 -14.10 32.55 2.51
C VAL A 157 -14.22 34.02 2.87
N THR A 158 -13.83 34.42 4.06
CA THR A 158 -14.03 35.80 4.54
C THR A 158 -12.96 36.78 4.08
N GLU A 159 -11.72 36.31 3.94
CA GLU A 159 -10.57 37.12 3.51
C GLU A 159 -9.83 36.40 2.38
N ARG A 160 -9.17 37.17 1.50
CA ARG A 160 -8.41 36.60 0.40
C ARG A 160 -7.30 35.67 0.92
N MET A 161 -7.19 34.50 0.32
CA MET A 161 -6.11 33.55 0.53
C MET A 161 -5.13 33.65 -0.64
N ASP A 162 -3.93 34.17 -0.37
CA ASP A 162 -2.98 34.54 -1.43
C ASP A 162 -2.35 33.35 -2.13
N ASP A 163 -2.22 32.21 -1.46
CA ASP A 163 -1.63 30.99 -2.02
C ASP A 163 -2.16 29.74 -1.31
N CYS A 164 -2.89 28.92 -2.06
CA CYS A 164 -3.39 27.63 -1.63
C CYS A 164 -2.91 26.56 -2.60
N LEU A 165 -2.40 25.47 -2.07
CA LEU A 165 -2.10 24.26 -2.83
C LEU A 165 -3.30 23.33 -2.78
N HIS A 166 -3.74 22.86 -3.93
CA HIS A 166 -4.77 21.85 -4.08
C HIS A 166 -4.16 20.59 -4.70
N LEU A 167 -4.26 19.48 -3.99
CA LEU A 167 -3.81 18.17 -4.45
C LEU A 167 -5.05 17.32 -4.72
N PHE A 168 -5.25 16.92 -5.96
CA PHE A 168 -6.35 16.04 -6.38
C PHE A 168 -5.82 14.62 -6.54
N LEU A 169 -6.42 13.69 -5.83
CA LEU A 169 -6.13 12.27 -5.85
C LEU A 169 -7.34 11.50 -6.39
N PRO A 170 -7.17 10.36 -7.09
CA PRO A 170 -8.29 9.54 -7.51
C PRO A 170 -9.21 9.21 -6.33
N GLY A 171 -10.52 9.27 -6.55
CA GLY A 171 -11.50 8.97 -5.50
C GLY A 171 -11.38 7.54 -4.95
N GLN A 172 -10.89 6.61 -5.77
CA GLN A 172 -10.56 5.23 -5.38
C GLN A 172 -9.12 4.90 -5.74
N PRO A 173 -8.15 5.33 -4.91
CA PRO A 173 -6.72 5.17 -5.20
C PRO A 173 -6.23 3.72 -5.12
N PHE A 174 -6.97 2.84 -4.46
CA PHE A 174 -6.63 1.42 -4.30
C PHE A 174 -7.75 0.53 -4.84
N SER A 175 -7.39 -0.51 -5.58
CA SER A 175 -8.36 -1.54 -5.99
C SER A 175 -8.86 -2.32 -4.77
N SER A 176 -10.07 -2.87 -4.89
CA SER A 176 -10.64 -3.73 -3.84
C SER A 176 -9.72 -4.92 -3.50
N THR A 177 -9.02 -5.46 -4.49
CA THR A 177 -8.06 -6.56 -4.30
C THR A 177 -6.89 -6.13 -3.42
N ILE A 178 -6.31 -4.93 -3.67
CA ILE A 178 -5.21 -4.40 -2.85
C ILE A 178 -5.69 -4.17 -1.41
N LEU A 179 -6.85 -3.57 -1.22
CA LEU A 179 -7.38 -3.31 0.11
C LEU A 179 -7.63 -4.60 0.89
N GLN A 180 -8.17 -5.64 0.23
CA GLN A 180 -8.36 -6.96 0.83
C GLN A 180 -7.03 -7.65 1.20
N GLU A 181 -5.97 -7.46 0.41
CA GLU A 181 -4.63 -7.97 0.76
C GLU A 181 -4.10 -7.38 2.08
N PHE A 182 -4.57 -6.20 2.46
CA PHE A 182 -4.21 -5.54 3.72
C PHE A 182 -5.29 -5.68 4.81
N ASP A 183 -6.24 -6.62 4.65
CA ASP A 183 -7.36 -6.84 5.58
C ASP A 183 -8.25 -5.59 5.77
N LEU A 184 -8.31 -4.73 4.75
CA LEU A 184 -9.19 -3.59 4.72
C LEU A 184 -10.45 -3.93 3.93
N ASP A 185 -11.61 -3.60 4.50
CA ASP A 185 -12.88 -3.72 3.78
C ASP A 185 -13.09 -2.50 2.89
N PRO A 186 -13.10 -2.65 1.55
CA PRO A 186 -13.29 -1.53 0.63
C PRO A 186 -14.60 -0.75 0.89
N ALA A 187 -15.65 -1.46 1.33
CA ALA A 187 -16.97 -0.85 1.61
C ALA A 187 -17.00 -0.07 2.93
N ALA A 188 -16.03 -0.30 3.81
CA ALA A 188 -15.93 0.39 5.10
C ALA A 188 -14.95 1.57 5.09
N ILE A 189 -14.27 1.83 3.95
CA ILE A 189 -13.32 2.94 3.84
C ILE A 189 -14.05 4.17 3.31
N GLU A 190 -14.47 5.02 4.22
CA GLU A 190 -14.99 6.34 3.91
C GLU A 190 -14.06 7.39 4.51
N LEU A 191 -13.54 8.28 3.68
CA LEU A 191 -12.74 9.42 4.16
C LEU A 191 -13.66 10.46 4.81
N ARG A 192 -13.16 11.07 5.87
CA ARG A 192 -13.89 12.11 6.59
C ARG A 192 -13.74 13.46 5.89
N TYR A 193 -14.85 14.20 5.79
CA TYR A 193 -14.83 15.61 5.42
C TYR A 193 -14.33 16.41 6.65
N GLU A 194 -13.07 16.88 6.62
CA GLU A 194 -12.43 17.37 7.84
C GLU A 194 -11.53 18.59 7.59
N SER A 195 -11.44 19.46 8.59
CA SER A 195 -10.42 20.51 8.68
C SER A 195 -9.34 20.07 9.63
N ILE A 196 -8.07 20.18 9.23
CA ILE A 196 -6.90 19.67 9.93
C ILE A 196 -5.96 20.85 10.16
N ASP A 197 -5.61 21.12 11.42
CA ASP A 197 -4.74 22.24 11.75
C ASP A 197 -3.32 22.05 11.19
N GLN A 198 -2.77 20.86 11.33
CA GLN A 198 -1.44 20.47 10.86
C GLN A 198 -1.35 18.94 10.68
N ASP A 199 -0.69 18.51 9.61
CA ASP A 199 -0.27 17.12 9.40
C ASP A 199 1.13 17.10 8.80
N PRO A 200 2.15 16.69 9.57
CA PRO A 200 3.54 16.73 9.13
C PRO A 200 3.82 15.87 7.89
N PHE A 201 3.03 14.81 7.66
CA PHE A 201 3.20 13.97 6.48
C PHE A 201 2.65 14.64 5.23
N ILE A 202 1.45 15.22 5.32
CA ILE A 202 0.83 15.97 4.22
C ILE A 202 1.70 17.19 3.89
N GLU A 203 2.16 17.94 4.90
CA GLU A 203 3.04 19.10 4.71
C GLU A 203 4.36 18.73 4.03
N PHE A 204 4.99 17.63 4.43
CA PHE A 204 6.21 17.12 3.79
C PHE A 204 5.96 16.76 2.32
N ALA A 205 4.90 15.97 2.04
CA ALA A 205 4.57 15.56 0.69
C ALA A 205 4.25 16.76 -0.21
N ALA A 206 3.47 17.72 0.30
CA ALA A 206 3.15 18.97 -0.38
C ALA A 206 4.40 19.77 -0.73
N GLY A 207 5.35 19.87 0.19
CA GLY A 207 6.63 20.55 -0.06
C GLY A 207 7.45 19.93 -1.17
N GLN A 208 7.50 18.59 -1.23
CA GLN A 208 8.19 17.88 -2.31
C GLN A 208 7.48 18.05 -3.67
N ILE A 209 6.15 17.99 -3.68
CA ILE A 209 5.35 18.20 -4.89
C ILE A 209 5.52 19.61 -5.42
N LEU A 210 5.47 20.63 -4.56
CA LEU A 210 5.72 22.02 -4.93
C LEU A 210 7.12 22.23 -5.52
N GLN A 211 8.13 21.57 -4.97
CA GLN A 211 9.48 21.62 -5.48
C GLN A 211 9.57 21.05 -6.91
N GLU A 212 8.93 19.90 -7.16
CA GLU A 212 8.89 19.27 -8.49
C GLU A 212 8.02 20.07 -9.49
N MET A 213 6.98 20.79 -9.05
CA MET A 213 6.24 21.72 -9.90
C MET A 213 7.14 22.88 -10.37
N SER A 214 7.93 23.44 -9.46
CA SER A 214 8.78 24.60 -9.75
C SER A 214 10.06 24.23 -10.51
N THR A 215 10.60 23.04 -10.28
CA THR A 215 11.86 22.58 -10.88
C THR A 215 11.83 21.07 -11.05
N GLU A 216 11.44 20.64 -12.26
CA GLU A 216 11.34 19.21 -12.58
C GLU A 216 12.71 18.54 -12.51
N SER A 217 12.83 17.50 -11.69
CA SER A 217 14.02 16.68 -11.59
C SER A 217 13.92 15.40 -12.43
N ALA A 218 15.06 14.78 -12.77
CA ALA A 218 15.09 13.57 -13.58
C ALA A 218 14.28 12.39 -12.99
N ALA A 219 14.09 12.36 -11.67
CA ALA A 219 13.29 11.35 -10.96
C ALA A 219 12.00 11.93 -10.36
N GLY A 220 11.67 13.18 -10.63
CA GLY A 220 10.58 13.92 -10.02
C GLY A 220 9.24 13.25 -10.21
N ARG A 221 8.94 12.80 -11.42
CA ARG A 221 7.72 12.07 -11.70
C ARG A 221 7.59 10.80 -10.85
N LEU A 222 8.66 10.00 -10.69
CA LEU A 222 8.63 8.81 -9.86
C LEU A 222 8.40 9.16 -8.38
N LEU A 223 9.05 10.22 -7.89
CA LEU A 223 8.85 10.71 -6.53
C LEU A 223 7.40 11.12 -6.30
N VAL A 224 6.83 11.92 -7.18
CA VAL A 224 5.46 12.44 -7.04
C VAL A 224 4.42 11.32 -7.12
N GLU A 225 4.55 10.38 -8.05
CA GLU A 225 3.65 9.21 -8.14
C GLU A 225 3.73 8.34 -6.87
N THR A 226 4.92 8.20 -6.30
CA THR A 226 5.10 7.47 -5.03
C THR A 226 4.46 8.23 -3.86
N LEU A 227 4.61 9.54 -3.82
CA LEU A 227 3.98 10.39 -2.80
C LEU A 227 2.44 10.36 -2.92
N ALA A 228 1.89 10.33 -4.12
CA ALA A 228 0.44 10.21 -4.33
C ALA A 228 -0.13 8.93 -3.69
N VAL A 229 0.54 7.78 -3.90
CA VAL A 229 0.16 6.51 -3.27
C VAL A 229 0.32 6.57 -1.75
N ALA A 230 1.41 7.16 -1.26
CA ALA A 230 1.68 7.29 0.16
C ALA A 230 0.68 8.25 0.85
N LEU A 231 0.31 9.36 0.21
CA LEU A 231 -0.75 10.27 0.67
C LEU A 231 -2.09 9.54 0.77
N SER A 232 -2.49 8.80 -0.26
CA SER A 232 -3.73 8.02 -0.27
C SER A 232 -3.76 7.01 0.88
N ALA A 233 -2.67 6.28 1.12
CA ALA A 233 -2.55 5.35 2.23
C ALA A 233 -2.59 6.05 3.59
N HIS A 234 -1.98 7.24 3.69
CA HIS A 234 -2.02 8.06 4.90
C HIS A 234 -3.43 8.56 5.20
N LEU A 235 -4.17 9.02 4.18
CA LEU A 235 -5.57 9.43 4.32
C LEU A 235 -6.44 8.27 4.83
N VAL A 236 -6.34 7.09 4.23
CA VAL A 236 -7.07 5.90 4.68
C VAL A 236 -6.74 5.57 6.13
N ARG A 237 -5.46 5.63 6.53
CA ARG A 237 -5.04 5.31 7.88
C ARG A 237 -5.51 6.33 8.93
N SER A 238 -5.43 7.64 8.61
CA SER A 238 -5.54 8.71 9.59
C SER A 238 -6.90 9.41 9.54
N TYR A 239 -7.55 9.44 8.37
CA TYR A 239 -8.74 10.25 8.12
C TYR A 239 -9.91 9.45 7.56
N SER A 240 -9.88 8.11 7.65
CA SER A 240 -11.05 7.31 7.29
C SER A 240 -11.87 6.90 8.52
N THR A 241 -13.14 6.56 8.26
CA THR A 241 -14.01 5.91 9.24
C THR A 241 -13.69 4.43 9.39
N ALA A 242 -12.78 3.89 8.56
CA ALA A 242 -12.35 2.52 8.67
C ALA A 242 -11.82 2.29 10.08
N THR A 243 -12.69 1.81 10.95
CA THR A 243 -12.26 1.07 12.12
C THR A 243 -11.40 -0.06 11.57
N PRO A 244 -10.18 -0.25 12.05
CA PRO A 244 -9.47 -1.50 11.81
C PRO A 244 -10.52 -2.58 12.07
N ARG A 245 -10.81 -3.43 11.07
CA ARG A 245 -11.77 -4.53 11.22
C ARG A 245 -11.48 -5.03 12.63
N GLN A 246 -12.44 -4.79 13.55
CA GLN A 246 -12.22 -5.16 14.94
C GLN A 246 -11.70 -6.55 14.82
N GLN A 247 -10.39 -6.69 15.03
CA GLN A 247 -9.82 -8.00 15.27
C GLN A 247 -10.65 -8.47 16.42
N GLY A 248 -11.78 -9.08 16.05
CA GLY A 248 -12.67 -9.69 17.00
C GLY A 248 -11.74 -10.46 17.88
N LYS A 249 -11.54 -9.98 19.11
CA LYS A 249 -10.66 -10.49 20.12
C LYS A 249 -9.61 -11.33 19.43
N ARG A 250 -8.38 -10.87 19.23
CA ARG A 250 -7.32 -11.76 18.79
C ARG A 250 -7.63 -13.09 19.41
N SER A 251 -8.43 -13.90 18.74
CA SER A 251 -8.51 -15.31 19.07
C SER A 251 -7.07 -15.67 18.84
N GLY A 252 -6.35 -15.70 19.94
CA GLY A 252 -4.95 -15.42 20.05
C GLY A 252 -4.23 -16.11 18.93
N ASP A 253 -3.23 -15.50 18.36
CA ASP A 253 -2.08 -16.10 17.66
C ASP A 253 -2.31 -17.37 16.81
N SER A 254 -3.52 -17.79 16.59
CA SER A 254 -3.93 -19.15 16.29
C SER A 254 -4.43 -19.37 14.86
N ALA A 255 -4.76 -18.34 14.10
CA ALA A 255 -5.26 -18.54 12.74
C ALA A 255 -4.24 -18.11 11.68
N LEU A 256 -4.09 -18.95 10.68
CA LEU A 256 -3.40 -18.58 9.45
C LEU A 256 -4.37 -17.68 8.65
N ASP A 257 -4.20 -16.35 8.75
CA ASP A 257 -5.00 -15.41 7.99
C ASP A 257 -4.72 -15.52 6.48
N THR A 258 -5.61 -14.99 5.66
CA THR A 258 -5.52 -15.05 4.19
C THR A 258 -4.18 -14.56 3.65
N ARG A 259 -3.59 -13.53 4.27
CA ARG A 259 -2.31 -12.94 3.86
C ARG A 259 -1.13 -13.85 4.19
N ARG A 260 -1.11 -14.44 5.39
CA ARG A 260 -0.08 -15.42 5.78
C ARG A 260 -0.20 -16.66 4.93
N MET A 261 -1.42 -17.15 4.68
CA MET A 261 -1.67 -18.30 3.82
C MET A 261 -1.16 -18.05 2.40
N ARG A 262 -1.49 -16.91 1.80
CA ARG A 262 -1.00 -16.56 0.46
C ARG A 262 0.53 -16.53 0.39
N ARG A 263 1.20 -15.87 1.32
CA ARG A 263 2.69 -15.89 1.37
C ARG A 263 3.27 -17.29 1.45
N VAL A 264 2.62 -18.16 2.23
CA VAL A 264 3.05 -19.56 2.36
C VAL A 264 2.80 -20.33 1.07
N THR A 265 1.63 -20.17 0.43
CA THR A 265 1.33 -20.84 -0.84
C THR A 265 2.22 -20.35 -1.98
N ASP A 266 2.47 -19.05 -2.07
CA ASP A 266 3.40 -18.46 -3.06
C ASP A 266 4.84 -18.98 -2.85
N TYR A 267 5.28 -19.10 -1.59
CA TYR A 267 6.58 -19.69 -1.26
C TYR A 267 6.66 -21.17 -1.66
N ILE A 268 5.62 -21.95 -1.37
CA ILE A 268 5.55 -23.37 -1.77
C ILE A 268 5.62 -23.49 -3.29
N GLU A 269 4.85 -22.71 -4.04
CA GLU A 269 4.79 -22.78 -5.51
C GLU A 269 6.13 -22.39 -6.14
N PHE A 270 6.79 -21.37 -5.60
CA PHE A 270 8.09 -20.92 -6.10
C PHE A 270 9.23 -21.89 -5.82
N HIS A 271 9.15 -22.69 -4.73
CA HIS A 271 10.22 -23.57 -4.29
C HIS A 271 9.87 -25.07 -4.40
N LEU A 272 8.85 -25.43 -5.20
CA LEU A 272 8.37 -26.83 -5.29
C LEU A 272 9.45 -27.81 -5.73
N ASP A 273 10.37 -27.37 -6.57
CA ASP A 273 11.51 -28.11 -7.10
C ASP A 273 12.70 -28.21 -6.13
N ASN A 274 12.67 -27.43 -5.03
CA ASN A 274 13.74 -27.39 -4.05
C ASN A 274 13.32 -28.08 -2.73
N GLU A 275 14.31 -28.43 -1.92
CA GLU A 275 14.04 -28.90 -0.56
C GLU A 275 13.78 -27.71 0.36
N PHE A 276 12.70 -27.73 1.08
CA PHE A 276 12.37 -26.84 2.18
C PHE A 276 11.65 -27.56 3.29
N SER A 277 11.76 -27.03 4.49
CA SER A 277 11.20 -27.62 5.71
C SER A 277 9.88 -26.97 6.13
N VAL A 278 9.14 -27.61 7.02
CA VAL A 278 7.99 -26.99 7.69
C VAL A 278 8.41 -25.78 8.54
N ALA A 279 9.66 -25.74 9.00
CA ALA A 279 10.22 -24.59 9.72
C ALA A 279 10.36 -23.36 8.82
N ASP A 280 10.74 -23.56 7.55
CA ASP A 280 10.83 -22.46 6.57
C ASP A 280 9.44 -21.88 6.31
N LEU A 281 8.43 -22.72 6.11
CA LEU A 281 7.04 -22.29 5.95
C LEU A 281 6.51 -21.57 7.20
N ALA A 282 6.84 -22.02 8.38
CA ALA A 282 6.47 -21.39 9.64
C ALA A 282 7.13 -20.00 9.76
N SER A 283 8.41 -19.86 9.32
CA SER A 283 9.12 -18.57 9.27
C SER A 283 8.44 -17.59 8.30
N VAL A 284 8.05 -18.06 7.11
CA VAL A 284 7.30 -17.25 6.12
C VAL A 284 5.97 -16.75 6.69
N ALA A 285 5.30 -17.60 7.49
CA ALA A 285 4.07 -17.25 8.19
C ALA A 285 4.31 -16.38 9.45
N CYS A 286 5.57 -16.16 9.87
CA CYS A 286 5.93 -15.54 11.15
C CYS A 286 5.28 -16.26 12.34
N MET A 287 5.36 -17.59 12.38
CA MET A 287 4.74 -18.46 13.40
C MET A 287 5.75 -19.49 13.92
N SER A 288 5.49 -20.03 15.12
CA SER A 288 6.24 -21.22 15.57
C SER A 288 5.80 -22.45 14.76
N VAL A 289 6.70 -23.42 14.56
CA VAL A 289 6.44 -24.63 13.76
C VAL A 289 5.19 -25.37 14.19
N ALA A 290 5.03 -25.57 15.52
CA ALA A 290 3.89 -26.28 16.07
C ALA A 290 2.56 -25.53 15.87
N HIS A 291 2.61 -24.20 15.98
CA HIS A 291 1.45 -23.33 15.76
C HIS A 291 1.09 -23.29 14.28
N PHE A 292 2.07 -23.07 13.40
CA PHE A 292 1.88 -23.09 11.96
C PHE A 292 1.25 -24.41 11.48
N ALA A 293 1.78 -25.56 11.89
CA ALA A 293 1.29 -26.86 11.43
C ALA A 293 -0.21 -27.06 11.79
N ARG A 294 -0.63 -26.64 12.99
CA ARG A 294 -2.04 -26.70 13.40
C ARG A 294 -2.93 -25.74 12.62
N ALA A 295 -2.51 -24.48 12.50
CA ALA A 295 -3.25 -23.44 11.79
C ALA A 295 -3.36 -23.74 10.29
N PHE A 296 -2.28 -24.25 9.67
CA PHE A 296 -2.27 -24.67 8.27
C PHE A 296 -3.23 -25.85 8.01
N LYS A 297 -3.22 -26.86 8.90
CA LYS A 297 -4.14 -27.97 8.80
C LYS A 297 -5.59 -27.53 8.98
N GLN A 298 -5.86 -26.61 9.88
CA GLN A 298 -7.19 -26.04 10.09
C GLN A 298 -7.68 -25.29 8.85
N ALA A 299 -6.81 -24.51 8.20
CA ALA A 299 -7.15 -23.70 7.03
C ALA A 299 -7.29 -24.52 5.73
N THR A 300 -6.44 -25.56 5.54
CA THR A 300 -6.38 -26.33 4.28
C THR A 300 -6.99 -27.73 4.37
N GLY A 301 -7.30 -28.21 5.57
CA GLY A 301 -7.71 -29.59 5.83
C GLY A 301 -6.54 -30.58 5.82
N LYS A 302 -5.33 -30.18 5.42
CA LYS A 302 -4.15 -31.06 5.24
C LYS A 302 -2.95 -30.56 6.06
N SER A 303 -2.10 -31.49 6.49
CA SER A 303 -0.82 -31.08 7.07
C SER A 303 0.04 -30.37 6.01
N PRO A 304 0.97 -29.47 6.40
CA PRO A 304 1.88 -28.81 5.45
C PRO A 304 2.61 -29.80 4.55
N HIS A 305 3.14 -30.87 5.12
CA HIS A 305 3.83 -31.91 4.36
C HIS A 305 2.92 -32.61 3.34
N ALA A 306 1.69 -32.96 3.73
CA ALA A 306 0.74 -33.59 2.81
C ALA A 306 0.36 -32.63 1.67
N TYR A 307 0.16 -31.35 1.97
CA TYR A 307 -0.19 -30.35 0.97
C TYR A 307 0.93 -30.18 -0.07
N VAL A 308 2.19 -30.07 0.39
CA VAL A 308 3.37 -29.97 -0.50
C VAL A 308 3.53 -31.24 -1.33
N SER A 309 3.34 -32.42 -0.71
CA SER A 309 3.38 -33.70 -1.42
C SER A 309 2.35 -33.78 -2.55
N ASP A 310 1.12 -33.33 -2.30
CA ASP A 310 0.05 -33.31 -3.31
C ASP A 310 0.39 -32.36 -4.47
N LYS A 311 0.91 -31.17 -4.17
CA LYS A 311 1.38 -30.21 -5.21
C LYS A 311 2.50 -30.82 -6.05
N ARG A 312 3.50 -31.43 -5.42
CA ARG A 312 4.60 -32.14 -6.11
C ARG A 312 4.10 -33.27 -6.99
N MET A 313 3.11 -34.03 -6.50
CA MET A 313 2.48 -35.10 -7.30
C MET A 313 1.70 -34.55 -8.49
N ALA A 314 1.02 -33.41 -8.36
CA ALA A 314 0.34 -32.79 -9.48
C ALA A 314 1.32 -32.35 -10.58
N VAL A 315 2.44 -31.72 -10.21
CA VAL A 315 3.53 -31.36 -11.15
C VAL A 315 4.12 -32.61 -11.81
N ALA A 316 4.37 -33.67 -11.03
CA ALA A 316 4.91 -34.93 -11.56
C ALA A 316 3.97 -35.59 -12.58
N LYS A 317 2.67 -35.66 -12.28
CA LYS A 317 1.67 -36.20 -13.22
C LYS A 317 1.64 -35.41 -14.52
N GLN A 318 1.64 -34.07 -14.45
CA GLN A 318 1.64 -33.22 -15.64
C GLN A 318 2.91 -33.44 -16.49
N ARG A 319 4.09 -33.54 -15.89
CA ARG A 319 5.35 -33.74 -16.62
C ARG A 319 5.51 -35.16 -17.16
N LEU A 320 4.91 -36.16 -16.52
CA LEU A 320 4.92 -37.53 -17.04
C LEU A 320 4.15 -37.68 -18.35
N LEU A 321 3.21 -36.80 -18.65
CA LEU A 321 2.45 -36.78 -19.93
C LEU A 321 3.28 -36.20 -21.08
N ASP A 322 4.38 -35.53 -20.81
CA ASP A 322 5.29 -34.99 -21.82
C ASP A 322 6.43 -35.99 -22.04
N GLU A 323 6.48 -36.57 -23.25
CA GLU A 323 7.47 -37.58 -23.63
C GLU A 323 8.90 -37.08 -23.65
N ASN A 324 9.11 -35.77 -23.73
CA ASN A 324 10.44 -35.16 -23.70
C ASN A 324 11.11 -35.26 -22.31
N TRP A 325 10.36 -35.58 -21.27
CA TRP A 325 10.89 -35.69 -19.91
C TRP A 325 11.19 -37.17 -19.56
N ASN A 326 12.44 -37.47 -19.21
CA ASN A 326 12.70 -38.76 -18.58
C ASN A 326 12.22 -38.81 -17.13
N ILE A 327 11.97 -40.02 -16.59
CA ILE A 327 11.38 -40.17 -15.25
C ILE A 327 12.29 -39.62 -14.14
N ALA A 328 13.62 -39.65 -14.36
CA ALA A 328 14.55 -39.10 -13.39
C ALA A 328 14.48 -37.57 -13.35
N ASP A 329 14.36 -36.91 -14.50
CA ASP A 329 14.20 -35.45 -14.58
C ASP A 329 12.86 -35.01 -14.00
N VAL A 330 11.77 -35.79 -14.21
CA VAL A 330 10.48 -35.53 -13.57
C VAL A 330 10.61 -35.61 -12.03
N ALA A 331 11.38 -36.58 -11.50
CA ALA A 331 11.59 -36.69 -10.06
C ALA A 331 12.28 -35.44 -9.49
N ILE A 332 13.35 -34.97 -10.16
CA ILE A 332 14.08 -33.76 -9.75
C ILE A 332 13.16 -32.55 -9.83
N ALA A 333 12.48 -32.37 -10.94
CA ALA A 333 11.60 -31.23 -11.19
C ALA A 333 10.33 -31.22 -10.30
N ALA A 334 9.98 -32.34 -9.72
CA ALA A 334 8.95 -32.45 -8.69
C ALA A 334 9.52 -32.36 -7.26
N GLY A 335 10.79 -31.96 -7.10
CA GLY A 335 11.44 -31.71 -5.81
C GLY A 335 11.76 -32.95 -5.00
N PHE A 336 12.03 -34.09 -5.65
CA PHE A 336 12.48 -35.31 -4.96
C PHE A 336 14.00 -35.46 -5.07
N SER A 337 14.65 -35.73 -3.93
CA SER A 337 16.09 -35.92 -3.83
C SER A 337 16.60 -37.24 -4.48
N SER A 338 15.69 -38.17 -4.78
CA SER A 338 16.08 -39.41 -5.50
C SER A 338 14.89 -40.01 -6.26
N HIS A 339 15.22 -40.70 -7.37
CA HIS A 339 14.26 -41.46 -8.18
C HIS A 339 13.54 -42.53 -7.35
N ALA A 340 14.23 -43.18 -6.40
CA ALA A 340 13.65 -44.21 -5.55
C ALA A 340 12.55 -43.62 -4.59
N ASN A 341 12.85 -42.48 -3.98
CA ASN A 341 11.89 -41.75 -3.14
C ASN A 341 10.70 -41.29 -3.94
N PHE A 342 10.92 -40.75 -5.13
CA PHE A 342 9.86 -40.36 -6.06
C PHE A 342 8.96 -41.54 -6.43
N THR A 343 9.55 -42.65 -6.92
CA THR A 343 8.79 -43.82 -7.35
C THR A 343 7.91 -44.37 -6.21
N ARG A 344 8.44 -44.46 -5.00
CA ARG A 344 7.69 -44.88 -3.82
C ARG A 344 6.56 -43.94 -3.47
N ALA A 345 6.83 -42.61 -3.44
CA ALA A 345 5.85 -41.58 -3.12
C ALA A 345 4.74 -41.55 -4.20
N PHE A 346 5.11 -41.62 -5.47
CA PHE A 346 4.18 -41.62 -6.59
C PHE A 346 3.28 -42.85 -6.56
N ARG A 347 3.83 -44.08 -6.33
CA ARG A 347 3.05 -45.30 -6.21
C ARG A 347 2.10 -45.24 -5.00
N ASN A 348 2.53 -44.70 -3.88
CA ASN A 348 1.66 -44.52 -2.71
C ASN A 348 0.49 -43.56 -2.99
N ALA A 349 0.72 -42.52 -3.79
CA ALA A 349 -0.30 -41.52 -4.11
C ALA A 349 -1.25 -41.93 -5.25
N THR A 350 -0.79 -42.78 -6.19
CA THR A 350 -1.54 -43.11 -7.43
C THR A 350 -1.90 -44.57 -7.58
N GLY A 351 -1.30 -45.46 -6.77
CA GLY A 351 -1.45 -46.91 -6.88
C GLY A 351 -0.54 -47.57 -7.90
N VAL A 352 0.04 -46.80 -8.86
CA VAL A 352 0.89 -47.32 -9.94
C VAL A 352 2.26 -46.68 -9.95
N THR A 353 3.23 -47.28 -10.63
CA THR A 353 4.55 -46.65 -10.78
C THR A 353 4.53 -45.51 -11.78
N PRO A 354 5.47 -44.53 -11.74
CA PRO A 354 5.56 -43.48 -12.74
C PRO A 354 5.65 -43.99 -14.18
N HIS A 355 6.37 -45.10 -14.40
CA HIS A 355 6.49 -45.74 -15.71
C HIS A 355 5.16 -46.30 -16.18
N ALA A 356 4.45 -47.09 -15.32
CA ALA A 356 3.14 -47.62 -15.65
C ALA A 356 2.13 -46.48 -15.93
N PHE A 357 2.13 -45.44 -15.12
CA PHE A 357 1.27 -44.27 -15.32
C PHE A 357 1.48 -43.64 -16.69
N ARG A 358 2.73 -43.41 -17.10
CA ARG A 358 3.07 -42.87 -18.43
C ARG A 358 2.57 -43.81 -19.54
N SER A 359 2.83 -45.11 -19.43
CA SER A 359 2.42 -46.07 -20.45
C SER A 359 0.90 -46.18 -20.62
N GLU A 360 0.15 -46.07 -19.52
CA GLU A 360 -1.31 -46.06 -19.55
C GLU A 360 -1.91 -44.79 -20.18
N MET A 361 -1.26 -43.64 -19.92
CA MET A 361 -1.80 -42.33 -20.36
C MET A 361 -1.30 -41.89 -21.74
N CYS A 362 -0.11 -42.31 -22.18
CA CYS A 362 0.47 -41.98 -23.50
C CYS A 362 0.31 -43.11 -24.53
N GLY A 363 -0.16 -44.32 -24.10
CA GLY A 363 -0.35 -45.48 -24.94
C GLY A 363 -1.75 -45.64 -25.53
N GLN A 364 -2.61 -44.60 -25.46
CA GLN A 364 -3.86 -44.46 -26.16
C GLN A 364 -3.66 -43.39 -27.26
#